data_84f6feba7928b7af4822d178178e17bc
#
_entry.id   84f6feba7928b7af4822d178178e17bc
#
_cell.length_a   1.000
_cell.length_b   1.000
_cell.length_c   1.000
_cell.angle_alpha   90.00
_cell.angle_beta   90.00
_cell.angle_gamma   90.00
#
_symmetry.space_group_name_H-M   'P 1'
#
loop_
_entity.id
_entity.type
_entity.pdbx_description
1 polymer ?
#
loop_
_entity_poly.entity_id
_entity_poly.type
_entity_poly.pdbx_seq_one_letter_code
_entity_poly.pdbx_strand_id
1 'polypeptide(L)'
;TILKGMGELHLDIKVDILKRTYGVDLIVGAPQVAYRETITNAIEDSYTHKKQSGGSGQFGKIDFRIRPGEPGSGFLFSSTVVGGNIPKEFFPAIEKGFKTMMSDGPMAGYPVLDVEFEIFDGAYHAVDSSAVAFEIAAKGAFRQAMPKAGPQIIEPIMKVDVFTPEDHVG
;
A
#
# COMPACT_ATOMS: atom_id res chain seq x y z
N THR A 1 -8.77 -10.76 -15.92
CA THR A 1 -8.10 -11.80 -15.09
C THR A 1 -6.59 -11.59 -15.18
N ILE A 2 -5.89 -11.67 -14.05
CA ILE A 2 -4.43 -11.55 -13.99
C ILE A 2 -3.85 -12.93 -13.69
N LEU A 3 -2.95 -13.41 -14.55
CA LEU A 3 -2.14 -14.60 -14.35
C LEU A 3 -0.75 -14.18 -13.86
N LYS A 4 -0.29 -14.78 -12.76
CA LYS A 4 1.04 -14.52 -12.19
C LYS A 4 1.93 -15.75 -12.34
N GLY A 5 3.19 -15.56 -12.69
CA GLY A 5 4.16 -16.63 -12.86
C GLY A 5 5.58 -16.16 -12.55
N MET A 6 6.53 -17.09 -12.53
CA MET A 6 7.94 -16.85 -12.21
C MET A 6 8.76 -16.31 -13.40
N GLY A 7 8.13 -16.06 -14.52
CA GLY A 7 8.75 -15.54 -15.72
C GLY A 7 7.87 -15.80 -16.95
N GLU A 8 8.29 -15.27 -18.09
CA GLU A 8 7.53 -15.30 -19.34
C GLU A 8 7.24 -16.74 -19.80
N LEU A 9 8.27 -17.58 -19.85
CA LEU A 9 8.10 -18.99 -20.25
C LEU A 9 7.10 -19.75 -19.35
N HIS A 10 7.12 -19.50 -18.05
CA HIS A 10 6.16 -20.14 -17.14
C HIS A 10 4.72 -19.70 -17.45
N LEU A 11 4.53 -18.42 -17.75
CA LEU A 11 3.22 -17.87 -18.13
C LEU A 11 2.75 -18.45 -19.47
N ASP A 12 3.64 -18.53 -20.47
CA ASP A 12 3.34 -19.07 -21.81
C ASP A 12 2.89 -20.52 -21.75
N ILE A 13 3.59 -21.36 -20.95
CA ILE A 13 3.19 -22.75 -20.75
C ILE A 13 1.80 -22.83 -20.12
N LYS A 14 1.47 -21.99 -19.14
CA LYS A 14 0.13 -21.98 -18.53
C LYS A 14 -0.95 -21.50 -19.48
N VAL A 15 -0.66 -20.51 -20.30
CA VAL A 15 -1.55 -20.03 -21.37
C VAL A 15 -1.78 -21.11 -22.39
N ASP A 16 -0.74 -21.83 -22.83
CA ASP A 16 -0.83 -22.94 -23.77
C ASP A 16 -1.71 -24.09 -23.22
N ILE A 17 -1.53 -24.46 -21.97
CA ILE A 17 -2.38 -25.46 -21.28
C ILE A 17 -3.85 -25.01 -21.28
N LEU A 18 -4.14 -23.75 -20.96
CA LEU A 18 -5.51 -23.22 -20.98
C LEU A 18 -6.13 -23.31 -22.36
N LYS A 19 -5.39 -23.00 -23.42
CA LYS A 19 -5.88 -23.07 -24.80
C LYS A 19 -6.06 -24.51 -25.28
N ARG A 20 -5.02 -25.34 -25.14
CA ARG A 20 -5.01 -26.70 -25.74
C ARG A 20 -5.78 -27.73 -24.92
N THR A 21 -5.63 -27.69 -23.57
CA THR A 21 -6.23 -28.73 -22.74
C THR A 21 -7.66 -28.37 -22.35
N TYR A 22 -7.90 -27.09 -22.04
CA TYR A 22 -9.21 -26.64 -21.57
C TYR A 22 -10.06 -25.96 -22.64
N GLY A 23 -9.51 -25.75 -23.85
CA GLY A 23 -10.24 -25.15 -24.96
C GLY A 23 -10.69 -23.70 -24.71
N VAL A 24 -9.99 -22.99 -23.82
CA VAL A 24 -10.34 -21.61 -23.47
C VAL A 24 -9.80 -20.65 -24.53
N ASP A 25 -10.68 -19.92 -25.18
CA ASP A 25 -10.27 -18.81 -26.04
C ASP A 25 -9.91 -17.60 -25.17
N LEU A 26 -8.66 -17.11 -25.31
CA LEU A 26 -8.17 -15.99 -24.51
C LEU A 26 -7.18 -15.13 -25.28
N ILE A 27 -7.25 -13.83 -25.00
CA ILE A 27 -6.33 -12.81 -25.47
C ILE A 27 -5.32 -12.54 -24.37
N VAL A 28 -4.04 -12.67 -24.68
CA VAL A 28 -2.94 -12.44 -23.74
C VAL A 28 -2.39 -11.05 -23.97
N GLY A 29 -2.36 -10.22 -22.92
CA GLY A 29 -1.66 -8.93 -22.92
C GLY A 29 -0.15 -9.11 -22.76
N ALA A 30 0.62 -8.03 -22.97
CA ALA A 30 2.05 -8.04 -22.72
C ALA A 30 2.37 -8.40 -21.27
N PRO A 31 3.38 -9.27 -21.03
CA PRO A 31 3.82 -9.57 -19.68
C PRO A 31 4.40 -8.34 -19.00
N GLN A 32 4.15 -8.20 -17.71
CA GLN A 32 4.64 -7.09 -16.90
C GLN A 32 5.34 -7.62 -15.65
N VAL A 33 6.43 -6.98 -15.26
CA VAL A 33 7.09 -7.25 -13.98
C VAL A 33 6.20 -6.76 -12.85
N ALA A 34 6.10 -7.54 -11.78
CA ALA A 34 5.31 -7.21 -10.61
C ALA A 34 6.05 -6.23 -9.68
N TYR A 35 6.31 -5.02 -10.19
CA TYR A 35 6.93 -3.96 -9.41
C TYR A 35 6.14 -3.62 -8.15
N ARG A 36 6.84 -3.10 -7.16
CA ARG A 36 6.29 -2.57 -5.92
C ARG A 36 6.94 -1.22 -5.63
N GLU A 37 6.36 -0.48 -4.72
CA GLU A 37 6.95 0.74 -4.18
C GLU A 37 7.25 0.58 -2.70
N THR A 38 8.22 1.31 -2.19
CA THR A 38 8.55 1.46 -0.78
C THR A 38 9.09 2.85 -0.52
N ILE A 39 9.48 3.15 0.71
CA ILE A 39 10.09 4.42 1.09
C ILE A 39 11.44 4.19 1.75
N THR A 40 12.30 5.20 1.74
CA THR A 40 13.66 5.13 2.31
C THR A 40 13.84 5.99 3.54
N ASN A 41 13.03 7.02 3.73
CA ASN A 41 13.19 8.00 4.77
C ASN A 41 11.99 8.00 5.71
N ALA A 42 12.27 8.14 7.01
CA ALA A 42 11.25 8.44 8.00
C ALA A 42 10.88 9.92 7.90
N ILE A 43 9.60 10.22 7.99
CA ILE A 43 9.09 11.59 8.05
C ILE A 43 8.00 11.70 9.11
N GLU A 44 7.89 12.90 9.66
CA GLU A 44 6.75 13.34 10.48
C GLU A 44 6.00 14.42 9.72
N ASP A 45 4.69 14.35 9.74
CA ASP A 45 3.83 15.32 9.05
C ASP A 45 2.47 15.43 9.76
N SER A 46 1.70 16.42 9.38
CA SER A 46 0.36 16.69 9.88
C SER A 46 -0.61 16.87 8.72
N TYR A 47 -1.77 16.29 8.84
CA TYR A 47 -2.82 16.48 7.84
C TYR A 47 -4.17 16.77 8.49
N THR A 48 -4.85 17.79 7.99
CA THR A 48 -6.19 18.16 8.43
C THR A 48 -7.18 18.02 7.28
N HIS A 49 -8.14 17.12 7.43
CA HIS A 49 -9.32 17.09 6.58
C HIS A 49 -10.38 18.00 7.19
N LYS A 50 -10.76 19.04 6.47
CA LYS A 50 -11.84 19.95 6.86
C LYS A 50 -12.72 20.23 5.65
N LYS A 51 -14.00 19.94 5.76
CA LYS A 51 -15.00 20.27 4.75
C LYS A 51 -16.23 20.87 5.43
N GLN A 52 -16.64 22.02 4.97
CA GLN A 52 -17.90 22.67 5.36
C GLN A 52 -18.70 22.91 4.08
N SER A 53 -19.87 22.31 3.97
CA SER A 53 -20.80 22.52 2.86
C SER A 53 -22.20 22.36 3.36
N GLY A 54 -22.95 23.47 3.56
CA GLY A 54 -24.41 23.51 3.70
C GLY A 54 -25.14 22.50 4.61
N GLY A 55 -24.45 21.84 5.54
CA GLY A 55 -24.96 20.80 6.43
C GLY A 55 -23.93 20.43 7.50
N SER A 56 -23.94 19.20 8.04
CA SER A 56 -22.92 18.72 8.96
C SER A 56 -21.55 18.73 8.26
N GLY A 57 -20.55 19.40 8.85
CA GLY A 57 -19.18 19.45 8.37
C GLY A 57 -18.46 18.11 8.49
N GLN A 58 -17.23 18.07 8.00
CA GLN A 58 -16.30 16.97 8.22
C GLN A 58 -15.00 17.53 8.79
N PHE A 59 -14.50 16.94 9.85
CA PHE A 59 -13.25 17.34 10.46
C PHE A 59 -12.47 16.11 10.96
N GLY A 60 -11.18 16.06 10.67
CA GLY A 60 -10.24 15.11 11.27
C GLY A 60 -8.82 15.61 11.04
N LYS A 61 -8.07 15.80 12.14
CA LYS A 61 -6.66 16.12 12.10
C LYS A 61 -5.86 14.94 12.64
N ILE A 62 -4.83 14.54 11.92
CA ILE A 62 -3.87 13.52 12.35
C ILE A 62 -2.46 14.06 12.25
N ASP A 63 -1.69 13.90 13.32
CA ASP A 63 -0.26 14.11 13.36
C ASP A 63 0.37 12.72 13.40
N PHE A 64 1.24 12.44 12.44
CA PHE A 64 1.65 11.07 12.15
C PHE A 64 3.11 11.00 11.73
N ARG A 65 3.68 9.81 11.86
CA ARG A 65 5.01 9.43 11.39
C ARG A 65 4.89 8.27 10.42
N ILE A 66 5.65 8.35 9.33
CA ILE A 66 5.83 7.23 8.40
C ILE A 66 7.29 6.83 8.46
N ARG A 67 7.54 5.51 8.50
CA ARG A 67 8.88 4.93 8.51
C ARG A 67 8.98 3.78 7.52
N PRO A 68 10.18 3.55 6.91
CA PRO A 68 10.44 2.28 6.24
C PRO A 68 10.31 1.15 7.25
N GLY A 69 9.57 0.11 6.89
CA GLY A 69 9.50 -1.13 7.66
C GLY A 69 10.59 -2.11 7.28
N GLU A 70 10.77 -3.16 8.08
CA GLU A 70 11.66 -4.26 7.73
C GLU A 70 11.16 -4.99 6.47
N PRO A 71 12.06 -5.49 5.61
CA PRO A 71 11.67 -6.25 4.43
C PRO A 71 10.71 -7.42 4.77
N GLY A 72 9.55 -7.42 4.13
CA GLY A 72 8.50 -8.41 4.37
C GLY A 72 7.53 -8.07 5.51
N SER A 73 7.67 -6.94 6.19
CA SER A 73 6.74 -6.50 7.25
C SER A 73 5.37 -6.06 6.71
N GLY A 74 5.32 -5.71 5.42
CA GLY A 74 4.11 -5.29 4.76
C GLY A 74 3.58 -3.95 5.25
N PHE A 75 2.39 -3.94 5.81
CA PHE A 75 1.74 -2.77 6.40
C PHE A 75 1.66 -2.90 7.91
N LEU A 76 2.26 -1.95 8.62
CA LEU A 76 2.16 -1.85 10.07
C LEU A 76 1.50 -0.54 10.46
N PHE A 77 0.63 -0.60 11.46
CA PHE A 77 -0.04 0.55 12.02
C PHE A 77 0.04 0.54 13.55
N SER A 78 0.37 1.68 14.12
CA SER A 78 0.43 1.87 15.57
C SER A 78 -0.11 3.24 15.98
N SER A 79 -0.43 3.38 17.28
CA SER A 79 -0.89 4.64 17.83
C SER A 79 -0.28 4.86 19.20
N THR A 80 0.33 6.03 19.37
CA THR A 80 0.85 6.54 20.65
C THR A 80 0.09 7.79 21.12
N VAL A 81 -1.09 8.06 20.55
CA VAL A 81 -1.94 9.19 20.90
C VAL A 81 -2.32 9.14 22.39
N VAL A 82 -2.05 10.21 23.09
CA VAL A 82 -2.38 10.39 24.51
C VAL A 82 -3.46 11.47 24.70
N GLY A 83 -4.10 11.50 25.86
CA GLY A 83 -5.03 12.56 26.23
C GLY A 83 -6.39 12.55 25.50
N GLY A 84 -6.66 11.57 24.64
CA GLY A 84 -7.93 11.48 23.94
C GLY A 84 -8.10 12.50 22.80
N ASN A 85 -7.02 13.10 22.31
CA ASN A 85 -7.02 14.08 21.21
C ASN A 85 -7.60 13.50 19.93
N ILE A 86 -7.47 12.19 19.74
CA ILE A 86 -8.25 11.41 18.79
C ILE A 86 -8.95 10.29 19.59
N PRO A 87 -10.28 10.20 19.60
CA PRO A 87 -11.00 9.08 20.20
C PRO A 87 -10.59 7.75 19.57
N LYS A 88 -10.37 6.74 20.43
CA LYS A 88 -9.90 5.41 19.97
C LYS A 88 -10.81 4.73 18.96
N GLU A 89 -12.09 5.07 18.97
CA GLU A 89 -13.08 4.57 18.00
C GLU A 89 -12.75 4.93 16.55
N PHE A 90 -11.95 5.98 16.31
CA PHE A 90 -11.54 6.40 14.96
C PHE A 90 -10.26 5.74 14.47
N PHE A 91 -9.50 5.06 15.33
CA PHE A 91 -8.24 4.40 14.94
C PHE A 91 -8.43 3.36 13.83
N PRO A 92 -9.45 2.49 13.87
CA PRO A 92 -9.69 1.54 12.78
C PRO A 92 -9.98 2.21 11.42
N ALA A 93 -10.61 3.39 11.44
CA ALA A 93 -10.90 4.15 10.23
C ALA A 93 -9.62 4.79 9.65
N ILE A 94 -8.73 5.28 10.50
CA ILE A 94 -7.42 5.82 10.11
C ILE A 94 -6.55 4.71 9.52
N GLU A 95 -6.44 3.57 10.20
CA GLU A 95 -5.72 2.39 9.72
C GLU A 95 -6.24 1.94 8.36
N LYS A 96 -7.56 1.81 8.22
CA LYS A 96 -8.20 1.46 6.95
C LYS A 96 -7.87 2.46 5.85
N GLY A 97 -7.85 3.76 6.18
CA GLY A 97 -7.49 4.83 5.25
C GLY A 97 -6.08 4.67 4.70
N PHE A 98 -5.08 4.48 5.55
CA PHE A 98 -3.69 4.22 5.15
C PHE A 98 -3.57 2.91 4.37
N LYS A 99 -4.15 1.82 4.87
CA LYS A 99 -4.07 0.50 4.23
C LYS A 99 -4.68 0.48 2.84
N THR A 100 -5.78 1.20 2.63
CA THR A 100 -6.41 1.33 1.31
C THR A 100 -5.47 2.00 0.30
N MET A 101 -4.71 2.99 0.75
CA MET A 101 -3.78 3.73 -0.12
C MET A 101 -2.51 2.94 -0.47
N MET A 102 -2.19 1.88 0.27
CA MET A 102 -1.04 1.01 -0.04
C MET A 102 -1.16 0.29 -1.39
N SER A 103 -2.35 0.20 -1.97
CA SER A 103 -2.54 -0.42 -3.29
C SER A 103 -2.10 0.45 -4.46
N ASP A 104 -1.86 1.75 -4.23
CA ASP A 104 -1.62 2.74 -5.26
C ASP A 104 -0.50 3.70 -4.82
N GLY A 105 0.72 3.35 -5.16
CA GLY A 105 1.93 4.07 -4.75
C GLY A 105 2.12 5.41 -5.46
N PRO A 106 2.89 6.32 -4.86
CA PRO A 106 3.02 7.72 -5.31
C PRO A 106 3.86 7.92 -6.57
N MET A 107 4.67 6.93 -6.99
CA MET A 107 5.56 7.06 -8.14
C MET A 107 4.93 6.62 -9.44
N ALA A 108 4.48 5.37 -9.50
CA ALA A 108 3.98 4.75 -10.70
C ALA A 108 2.67 3.96 -10.48
N GLY A 109 2.08 4.09 -9.28
CA GLY A 109 0.85 3.41 -8.91
C GLY A 109 1.03 1.92 -8.59
N TYR A 110 2.26 1.46 -8.35
CA TYR A 110 2.48 0.10 -7.88
C TYR A 110 2.13 -0.04 -6.40
N PRO A 111 1.68 -1.23 -5.96
CA PRO A 111 1.40 -1.44 -4.55
C PRO A 111 2.61 -1.15 -3.67
N VAL A 112 2.40 -0.43 -2.57
CA VAL A 112 3.42 -0.09 -1.58
C VAL A 112 3.60 -1.24 -0.60
N LEU A 113 4.83 -1.53 -0.20
CA LEU A 113 5.18 -2.54 0.79
C LEU A 113 6.12 -1.98 1.84
N ASP A 114 6.13 -2.63 2.99
CA ASP A 114 7.10 -2.44 4.07
C ASP A 114 7.15 -0.99 4.56
N VAL A 115 5.99 -0.50 5.00
CA VAL A 115 5.82 0.85 5.55
C VAL A 115 5.09 0.79 6.88
N GLU A 116 5.64 1.47 7.88
CA GLU A 116 5.05 1.66 9.19
C GLU A 116 4.40 3.04 9.29
N PHE A 117 3.15 3.06 9.74
CA PHE A 117 2.41 4.27 10.05
C PHE A 117 2.14 4.34 11.54
N GLU A 118 2.54 5.43 12.16
CA GLU A 118 2.28 5.73 13.57
C GLU A 118 1.52 7.05 13.67
N ILE A 119 0.37 7.04 14.35
CA ILE A 119 -0.29 8.28 14.76
C ILE A 119 0.11 8.59 16.20
N PHE A 120 0.57 9.81 16.45
CA PHE A 120 1.03 10.23 17.79
C PHE A 120 0.23 11.38 18.39
N ASP A 121 -0.47 12.18 17.56
CA ASP A 121 -1.36 13.25 18.02
C ASP A 121 -2.42 13.56 16.95
N GLY A 122 -3.28 14.53 17.21
CA GLY A 122 -4.26 15.03 16.28
C GLY A 122 -5.33 15.86 16.98
N ALA A 123 -6.46 16.04 16.30
CA ALA A 123 -7.62 16.73 16.86
C ALA A 123 -8.91 16.19 16.26
N TYR A 124 -9.97 16.25 17.06
CA TYR A 124 -11.32 15.95 16.63
C TYR A 124 -12.25 17.12 16.98
N HIS A 125 -13.39 17.16 16.33
CA HIS A 125 -14.48 18.09 16.61
C HIS A 125 -15.74 17.30 16.98
N ALA A 126 -16.34 17.61 18.12
CA ALA A 126 -17.42 16.80 18.69
C ALA A 126 -18.65 16.60 17.73
N VAL A 127 -18.88 17.53 16.81
CA VAL A 127 -20.00 17.47 15.87
C VAL A 127 -19.57 16.99 14.48
N ASP A 128 -18.40 17.42 13.99
CA ASP A 128 -18.00 17.25 12.59
C ASP A 128 -17.03 16.07 12.38
N SER A 129 -16.55 15.46 13.46
CA SER A 129 -15.68 14.28 13.35
C SER A 129 -16.47 12.99 13.24
N SER A 130 -16.00 12.13 12.36
CA SER A 130 -16.60 10.82 12.11
C SER A 130 -15.53 9.84 11.61
N ALA A 131 -15.84 8.55 11.62
CA ALA A 131 -14.98 7.53 11.04
C ALA A 131 -14.64 7.83 9.56
N VAL A 132 -15.63 8.32 8.79
CA VAL A 132 -15.42 8.70 7.38
C VAL A 132 -14.48 9.89 7.26
N ALA A 133 -14.61 10.92 8.11
CA ALA A 133 -13.72 12.08 8.09
C ALA A 133 -12.26 11.69 8.40
N PHE A 134 -12.04 10.79 9.36
CA PHE A 134 -10.71 10.29 9.69
C PHE A 134 -10.14 9.32 8.63
N GLU A 135 -10.97 8.50 7.99
CA GLU A 135 -10.53 7.68 6.84
C GLU A 135 -10.05 8.57 5.69
N ILE A 136 -10.79 9.64 5.39
CA ILE A 136 -10.39 10.62 4.34
C ILE A 136 -9.13 11.37 4.77
N ALA A 137 -9.02 11.75 6.05
CA ALA A 137 -7.81 12.40 6.57
C ALA A 137 -6.57 11.51 6.40
N ALA A 138 -6.66 10.22 6.71
CA ALA A 138 -5.58 9.26 6.53
C ALA A 138 -5.18 9.10 5.04
N LYS A 139 -6.16 9.04 4.14
CA LYS A 139 -5.91 9.00 2.69
C LYS A 139 -5.21 10.28 2.20
N GLY A 140 -5.61 11.44 2.70
CA GLY A 140 -4.97 12.71 2.40
C GLY A 140 -3.54 12.80 2.95
N ALA A 141 -3.34 12.34 4.18
CA ALA A 141 -2.05 12.25 4.83
C ALA A 141 -1.06 11.38 4.03
N PHE A 142 -1.52 10.20 3.58
CA PHE A 142 -0.72 9.33 2.72
C PHE A 142 -0.25 10.04 1.46
N ARG A 143 -1.17 10.67 0.72
CA ARG A 143 -0.86 11.38 -0.52
C ARG A 143 0.10 12.54 -0.31
N GLN A 144 0.00 13.24 0.81
CA GLN A 144 0.86 14.37 1.14
C GLN A 144 2.27 13.93 1.53
N ALA A 145 2.39 12.85 2.29
CA ALA A 145 3.61 12.46 2.97
C ALA A 145 4.47 11.48 2.19
N MET A 146 3.87 10.51 1.51
CA MET A 146 4.62 9.46 0.80
C MET A 146 5.63 10.01 -0.22
N PRO A 147 5.31 11.04 -1.05
CA PRO A 147 6.30 11.62 -1.96
C PRO A 147 7.52 12.23 -1.27
N LYS A 148 7.37 12.66 -0.02
CA LYS A 148 8.45 13.27 0.78
C LYS A 148 9.33 12.22 1.46
N ALA A 149 8.85 11.00 1.59
CA ALA A 149 9.51 9.90 2.31
C ALA A 149 10.56 9.16 1.46
N GLY A 150 10.97 9.71 0.32
CA GLY A 150 11.94 9.08 -0.57
C GLY A 150 11.39 7.78 -1.19
N PRO A 151 10.30 7.83 -1.96
CA PRO A 151 9.72 6.65 -2.56
C PRO A 151 10.67 6.02 -3.58
N GLN A 152 10.66 4.68 -3.64
CA GLN A 152 11.46 3.87 -4.56
C GLN A 152 10.64 2.75 -5.16
N ILE A 153 10.95 2.40 -6.42
CA ILE A 153 10.42 1.21 -7.08
C ILE A 153 11.34 0.03 -6.75
N ILE A 154 10.75 -1.08 -6.36
CA ILE A 154 11.45 -2.33 -6.08
C ILE A 154 10.97 -3.44 -7.03
N GLU A 155 11.91 -4.28 -7.43
CA GLU A 155 11.69 -5.43 -8.31
C GLU A 155 11.58 -6.72 -7.47
N PRO A 156 10.80 -7.70 -7.93
CA PRO A 156 10.80 -9.01 -7.30
C PRO A 156 12.12 -9.73 -7.55
N ILE A 157 12.82 -10.15 -6.49
CA ILE A 157 13.98 -11.01 -6.56
C ILE A 157 13.54 -12.43 -6.22
N MET A 158 13.90 -13.40 -7.09
CA MET A 158 13.54 -14.79 -6.92
C MET A 158 14.78 -15.65 -6.64
N LYS A 159 14.64 -16.61 -5.74
CA LYS A 159 15.61 -17.71 -5.63
C LYS A 159 15.35 -18.71 -6.74
N VAL A 160 16.39 -19.05 -7.49
CA VAL A 160 16.30 -20.06 -8.56
C VAL A 160 17.20 -21.24 -8.17
N ASP A 161 16.61 -22.43 -8.07
CA ASP A 161 17.33 -23.68 -7.89
C ASP A 161 17.29 -24.43 -9.23
N VAL A 162 18.46 -24.68 -9.81
CA VAL A 162 18.60 -25.40 -11.11
C VAL A 162 19.11 -26.82 -10.84
N PHE A 163 18.34 -27.79 -11.28
CA PHE A 163 18.72 -29.20 -11.24
C PHE A 163 19.09 -29.64 -12.66
N THR A 164 20.32 -30.13 -12.84
CA THR A 164 20.80 -30.64 -14.12
C THR A 164 21.55 -31.96 -13.92
N PRO A 165 21.49 -32.88 -14.89
CA PRO A 165 22.36 -34.06 -14.90
C PRO A 165 23.85 -33.67 -14.94
N GLU A 166 24.72 -34.50 -14.36
CA GLU A 166 26.16 -34.21 -14.26
C GLU A 166 26.83 -33.94 -15.62
N ASP A 167 26.36 -34.61 -16.67
CA ASP A 167 26.87 -34.46 -18.04
C ASP A 167 26.60 -33.05 -18.65
N HIS A 168 25.79 -32.25 -18.00
CA HIS A 168 25.41 -30.90 -18.45
C HIS A 168 25.88 -29.79 -17.48
N VAL A 169 26.69 -30.14 -16.50
CA VAL A 169 27.34 -29.17 -15.61
C VAL A 169 28.61 -28.66 -16.26
N GLY A 170 28.52 -27.46 -16.85
CA GLY A 170 29.67 -26.84 -17.55
C GLY A 170 29.64 -25.32 -17.53
#